data_b6bd7ef8c1cc190865fa6addda9496e7
#
_entry.id   b6bd7ef8c1cc190865fa6addda9496e7
#
_cell.length_a   1.000
_cell.length_b   1.000
_cell.length_c   1.000
_cell.angle_alpha   90.00
_cell.angle_beta   90.00
_cell.angle_gamma   90.00
#
_symmetry.space_group_name_H-M   'P 1'
#
loop_
_entity.id
_entity.type
_entity.pdbx_description
1 polymer ?
#
loop_
_entity_poly.entity_id
_entity_poly.type
_entity_poly.pdbx_seq_one_letter_code
_entity_poly.pdbx_strand_id
1 'polypeptide(L)'
;MSDFYGPQHWETLYREGRMPWDAGGVPAELAAYLTRQPNAGRALVPGCGSGYEAAALADAGFDALAIDFSAAAVARAREITADSRARVEQLDFFELGDDDFGLVYERAFLCALPPARREDWAHACARLLPAGGRLAGYFFLGPTNADGPPFAIPPDELKALLDDAFERLEDRPVEAPLPVFGETERWQVWQRRDDT
;
A
#
# COMPACT_ATOMS: atom_id res chain seq x y z
N MET A 1 -18.16 17.52 6.18
CA MET A 1 -16.86 18.03 5.71
C MET A 1 -16.48 17.18 4.51
N SER A 2 -16.19 17.81 3.44
CA SER A 2 -16.42 17.42 2.05
C SER A 2 -15.58 16.23 1.55
N ASP A 3 -16.22 15.42 0.70
CA ASP A 3 -15.68 14.41 -0.24
C ASP A 3 -14.57 14.91 -1.20
N PHE A 4 -13.77 15.89 -0.79
CA PHE A 4 -12.78 16.52 -1.68
C PHE A 4 -11.71 15.55 -2.17
N TYR A 5 -11.47 14.46 -1.43
CA TYR A 5 -10.52 13.38 -1.78
C TYR A 5 -11.20 12.00 -1.85
N GLY A 6 -12.49 11.99 -2.15
CA GLY A 6 -13.26 10.77 -2.35
C GLY A 6 -12.96 10.07 -3.68
N PRO A 7 -13.64 8.94 -3.97
CA PRO A 7 -13.42 8.12 -5.15
C PRO A 7 -13.40 8.90 -6.47
N GLN A 8 -14.25 9.92 -6.61
CA GLN A 8 -14.34 10.73 -7.81
C GLN A 8 -13.08 11.57 -8.08
N HIS A 9 -12.39 12.02 -7.02
CA HIS A 9 -11.12 12.76 -7.16
C HIS A 9 -10.06 11.86 -7.80
N TRP A 10 -9.83 10.67 -7.27
CA TRP A 10 -8.85 9.72 -7.77
C TRP A 10 -9.18 9.23 -9.18
N GLU A 11 -10.45 8.89 -9.44
CA GLU A 11 -10.93 8.53 -10.78
C GLU A 11 -10.57 9.60 -11.81
N THR A 12 -10.74 10.88 -11.46
CA THR A 12 -10.40 12.01 -12.35
C THR A 12 -8.88 12.07 -12.62
N LEU A 13 -8.05 11.91 -11.58
CA LEU A 13 -6.60 11.96 -11.71
C LEU A 13 -6.07 10.84 -12.63
N TYR A 14 -6.60 9.62 -12.48
CA TYR A 14 -6.24 8.50 -13.35
C TYR A 14 -6.66 8.75 -14.80
N ARG A 15 -7.87 9.24 -15.04
CA ARG A 15 -8.35 9.57 -16.40
C ARG A 15 -7.54 10.66 -17.08
N GLU A 16 -7.05 11.63 -16.32
CA GLU A 16 -6.24 12.74 -16.82
C GLU A 16 -4.74 12.40 -16.90
N GLY A 17 -4.31 11.21 -16.47
CA GLY A 17 -2.91 10.82 -16.45
C GLY A 17 -2.05 11.62 -15.47
N ARG A 18 -2.63 12.20 -14.44
CA ARG A 18 -1.96 13.00 -13.40
C ARG A 18 -1.64 12.16 -12.18
N MET A 19 -0.57 11.38 -12.24
CA MET A 19 -0.19 10.42 -11.21
C MET A 19 1.26 10.65 -10.73
N PRO A 20 1.55 11.75 -9.99
CA PRO A 20 2.90 12.03 -9.52
C PRO A 20 3.47 10.99 -8.54
N TRP A 21 2.63 10.12 -8.00
CA TRP A 21 2.99 8.99 -7.14
C TRP A 21 3.36 7.71 -7.91
N ASP A 22 3.15 7.68 -9.23
CA ASP A 22 3.45 6.51 -10.07
C ASP A 22 4.93 6.53 -10.45
N ALA A 23 5.68 5.50 -10.03
CA ALA A 23 7.10 5.34 -10.33
C ALA A 23 7.35 4.86 -11.76
N GLY A 24 6.33 4.44 -12.50
CA GLY A 24 6.45 3.88 -13.84
C GLY A 24 7.09 2.49 -13.90
N GLY A 25 7.15 1.77 -12.77
CA GLY A 25 7.74 0.44 -12.68
C GLY A 25 7.81 -0.07 -11.24
N VAL A 26 8.44 -1.24 -11.07
CA VAL A 26 8.60 -1.90 -9.77
C VAL A 26 9.63 -1.14 -8.92
N PRO A 27 9.29 -0.70 -7.71
CA PRO A 27 10.23 -0.01 -6.83
C PRO A 27 11.39 -0.91 -6.37
N ALA A 28 12.57 -0.32 -6.23
CA ALA A 28 13.81 -1.05 -5.93
C ALA A 28 13.75 -1.82 -4.60
N GLU A 29 13.17 -1.20 -3.56
CA GLU A 29 13.05 -1.82 -2.24
C GLU A 29 12.10 -3.03 -2.25
N LEU A 30 11.01 -2.97 -3.03
CA LEU A 30 10.12 -4.13 -3.21
C LEU A 30 10.88 -5.25 -3.94
N ALA A 31 11.57 -4.94 -5.04
CA ALA A 31 12.35 -5.93 -5.78
C ALA A 31 13.40 -6.61 -4.86
N ALA A 32 14.13 -5.83 -4.06
CA ALA A 32 15.09 -6.35 -3.09
C ALA A 32 14.43 -7.15 -1.96
N TYR A 33 13.24 -6.76 -1.51
CA TYR A 33 12.47 -7.51 -0.51
C TYR A 33 12.06 -8.88 -1.04
N LEU A 34 11.53 -8.95 -2.26
CA LEU A 34 11.08 -10.19 -2.89
C LEU A 34 12.20 -11.22 -3.09
N THR A 35 13.45 -10.78 -3.35
CA THR A 35 14.58 -11.72 -3.45
C THR A 35 14.89 -12.44 -2.14
N ARG A 36 14.50 -11.86 -0.99
CA ARG A 36 14.77 -12.40 0.37
C ARG A 36 13.59 -13.18 0.93
N GLN A 37 12.42 -13.07 0.31
CA GLN A 37 11.16 -13.65 0.78
C GLN A 37 10.55 -14.53 -0.32
N PRO A 38 11.13 -15.71 -0.60
CA PRO A 38 10.53 -16.60 -1.57
C PRO A 38 9.23 -17.20 -1.03
N ASN A 39 8.19 -17.15 -1.83
CA ASN A 39 6.90 -17.82 -1.67
C ASN A 39 6.18 -17.63 -0.33
N ALA A 40 5.28 -16.72 -0.29
CA ALA A 40 4.58 -16.54 0.97
C ALA A 40 3.06 -16.41 0.84
N GLY A 41 2.42 -17.26 0.09
CA GLY A 41 0.96 -17.33 0.07
C GLY A 41 0.30 -16.14 -0.62
N ARG A 42 -0.78 -15.60 -0.05
CA ARG A 42 -1.56 -14.50 -0.64
C ARG A 42 -0.94 -13.14 -0.31
N ALA A 43 -0.94 -12.24 -1.28
CA ALA A 43 -0.52 -10.86 -1.09
C ALA A 43 -1.63 -9.89 -1.54
N LEU A 44 -1.83 -8.82 -0.78
CA LEU A 44 -2.76 -7.73 -1.09
C LEU A 44 -1.99 -6.46 -1.43
N VAL A 45 -2.41 -5.79 -2.50
CA VAL A 45 -1.96 -4.46 -2.89
C VAL A 45 -3.16 -3.52 -2.88
N PRO A 46 -3.45 -2.82 -1.76
CA PRO A 46 -4.56 -1.88 -1.68
C PRO A 46 -4.21 -0.56 -2.40
N GLY A 47 -5.19 0.04 -3.07
CA GLY A 47 -4.96 1.25 -3.87
C GLY A 47 -3.90 1.02 -4.93
N CYS A 48 -4.00 -0.07 -5.68
CA CYS A 48 -2.92 -0.61 -6.51
C CYS A 48 -2.49 0.29 -7.68
N GLY A 49 -3.29 1.30 -8.00
CA GLY A 49 -2.99 2.22 -9.08
C GLY A 49 -2.66 1.54 -10.40
N SER A 50 -1.41 1.67 -10.87
CA SER A 50 -0.94 1.07 -12.13
C SER A 50 -0.64 -0.43 -12.05
N GLY A 51 -0.52 -1.02 -10.84
CA GLY A 51 -0.41 -2.46 -10.65
C GLY A 51 0.98 -3.09 -10.89
N TYR A 52 2.04 -2.31 -11.05
CA TYR A 52 3.41 -2.83 -11.24
C TYR A 52 3.85 -3.75 -10.11
N GLU A 53 3.53 -3.38 -8.88
CA GLU A 53 3.88 -4.14 -7.68
C GLU A 53 3.10 -5.45 -7.59
N ALA A 54 1.84 -5.46 -8.02
CA ALA A 54 1.05 -6.68 -8.07
C ALA A 54 1.62 -7.69 -9.09
N ALA A 55 2.07 -7.23 -10.25
CA ALA A 55 2.77 -8.07 -11.22
C ALA A 55 4.05 -8.65 -10.61
N ALA A 56 4.88 -7.81 -9.97
CA ALA A 56 6.13 -8.25 -9.35
C ALA A 56 5.90 -9.27 -8.22
N LEU A 57 4.86 -9.10 -7.40
CA LEU A 57 4.48 -10.06 -6.37
C LEU A 57 4.05 -11.39 -6.98
N ALA A 58 3.24 -11.36 -8.05
CA ALA A 58 2.81 -12.57 -8.73
C ALA A 58 3.99 -13.31 -9.42
N ASP A 59 4.93 -12.57 -10.02
CA ASP A 59 6.15 -13.13 -10.63
C ASP A 59 7.08 -13.75 -9.56
N ALA A 60 7.07 -13.19 -8.34
CA ALA A 60 7.78 -13.76 -7.20
C ALA A 60 7.06 -14.97 -6.55
N GLY A 61 5.89 -15.37 -7.07
CA GLY A 61 5.17 -16.58 -6.67
C GLY A 61 4.04 -16.35 -5.65
N PHE A 62 3.69 -15.11 -5.34
CA PHE A 62 2.51 -14.82 -4.52
C PHE A 62 1.20 -15.00 -5.31
N ASP A 63 0.12 -15.41 -4.63
CA ASP A 63 -1.25 -15.21 -5.09
C ASP A 63 -1.62 -13.74 -4.84
N ALA A 64 -1.28 -12.87 -5.78
CA ALA A 64 -1.40 -11.43 -5.63
C ALA A 64 -2.81 -10.95 -6.00
N LEU A 65 -3.47 -10.28 -5.06
CA LEU A 65 -4.70 -9.52 -5.26
C LEU A 65 -4.38 -8.02 -5.20
N ALA A 66 -4.65 -7.32 -6.29
CA ALA A 66 -4.57 -5.86 -6.38
C ALA A 66 -5.98 -5.28 -6.40
N ILE A 67 -6.24 -4.28 -5.58
CA ILE A 67 -7.53 -3.62 -5.51
C ILE A 67 -7.40 -2.11 -5.64
N ASP A 68 -8.34 -1.51 -6.32
CA ASP A 68 -8.53 -0.05 -6.34
C ASP A 68 -10.03 0.23 -6.52
N PHE A 69 -10.53 1.28 -5.91
CA PHE A 69 -11.93 1.68 -6.11
C PHE A 69 -12.13 2.43 -7.44
N SER A 70 -11.08 3.04 -8.00
CA SER A 70 -11.12 3.74 -9.28
C SER A 70 -11.18 2.76 -10.46
N ALA A 71 -12.23 2.84 -11.27
CA ALA A 71 -12.33 2.03 -12.49
C ALA A 71 -11.21 2.32 -13.49
N ALA A 72 -10.74 3.57 -13.56
CA ALA A 72 -9.63 3.96 -14.43
C ALA A 72 -8.30 3.38 -13.96
N ALA A 73 -8.03 3.35 -12.64
CA ALA A 73 -6.86 2.68 -12.07
C ALA A 73 -6.91 1.17 -12.36
N VAL A 74 -8.04 0.53 -12.09
CA VAL A 74 -8.25 -0.91 -12.36
C VAL A 74 -8.03 -1.26 -13.84
N ALA A 75 -8.56 -0.46 -14.76
CA ALA A 75 -8.35 -0.67 -16.20
C ALA A 75 -6.85 -0.63 -16.55
N ARG A 76 -6.13 0.39 -16.06
CA ARG A 76 -4.68 0.53 -16.25
C ARG A 76 -3.91 -0.62 -15.62
N ALA A 77 -4.24 -1.00 -14.39
CA ALA A 77 -3.59 -2.12 -13.71
C ALA A 77 -3.78 -3.44 -14.49
N ARG A 78 -4.97 -3.70 -15.03
CA ARG A 78 -5.24 -4.88 -15.84
C ARG A 78 -4.42 -4.91 -17.15
N GLU A 79 -4.17 -3.76 -17.76
CA GLU A 79 -3.29 -3.68 -18.92
C GLU A 79 -1.85 -4.03 -18.56
N ILE A 80 -1.33 -3.49 -17.46
CA ILE A 80 0.05 -3.71 -17.00
C ILE A 80 0.26 -5.14 -16.50
N THR A 81 -0.75 -5.72 -15.86
CA THR A 81 -0.67 -7.08 -15.32
C THR A 81 -1.13 -8.17 -16.29
N ALA A 82 -1.42 -7.84 -17.57
CA ALA A 82 -2.03 -8.75 -18.53
C ALA A 82 -1.26 -10.07 -18.74
N ASP A 83 0.08 -10.01 -18.64
CA ASP A 83 0.96 -11.17 -18.79
C ASP A 83 1.34 -11.80 -17.44
N SER A 84 0.84 -11.29 -16.31
CA SER A 84 1.09 -11.80 -14.98
C SER A 84 -0.08 -12.65 -14.46
N ARG A 85 0.14 -13.32 -13.32
CA ARG A 85 -0.92 -14.06 -12.60
C ARG A 85 -1.65 -13.21 -11.56
N ALA A 86 -1.33 -11.92 -11.44
CA ALA A 86 -1.98 -11.03 -10.49
C ALA A 86 -3.47 -10.86 -10.83
N ARG A 87 -4.30 -10.90 -9.81
CA ARG A 87 -5.73 -10.58 -9.92
C ARG A 87 -5.95 -9.10 -9.62
N VAL A 88 -6.72 -8.42 -10.46
CA VAL A 88 -7.05 -7.00 -10.30
C VAL A 88 -8.56 -6.83 -10.19
N GLU A 89 -9.02 -6.31 -9.06
CA GLU A 89 -10.44 -6.13 -8.76
C GLU A 89 -10.78 -4.68 -8.43
N GLN A 90 -11.97 -4.24 -8.85
CA GLN A 90 -12.49 -2.95 -8.43
C GLN A 90 -13.19 -3.12 -7.10
N LEU A 91 -12.53 -2.69 -6.01
CA LEU A 91 -13.02 -2.87 -4.65
C LEU A 91 -12.47 -1.77 -3.72
N ASP A 92 -13.27 -1.33 -2.77
CA ASP A 92 -12.81 -0.49 -1.67
C ASP A 92 -12.10 -1.38 -0.63
N PHE A 93 -10.90 -0.96 -0.21
CA PHE A 93 -10.11 -1.65 0.82
C PHE A 93 -10.90 -1.89 2.12
N PHE A 94 -11.75 -0.95 2.50
CA PHE A 94 -12.53 -1.02 3.72
C PHE A 94 -13.75 -1.95 3.62
N GLU A 95 -14.10 -2.39 2.41
CA GLU A 95 -15.17 -3.38 2.14
C GLU A 95 -14.65 -4.82 2.07
N LEU A 96 -13.31 -5.02 2.16
CA LEU A 96 -12.74 -6.37 2.22
C LEU A 96 -13.27 -7.13 3.45
N GLY A 97 -13.68 -8.37 3.21
CA GLY A 97 -14.09 -9.31 4.25
C GLY A 97 -12.91 -9.83 5.08
N ASP A 98 -13.18 -10.88 5.85
CA ASP A 98 -12.16 -11.59 6.63
C ASP A 98 -11.39 -12.53 5.69
N ASP A 99 -10.31 -12.02 5.15
CA ASP A 99 -9.38 -12.72 4.27
C ASP A 99 -8.01 -12.81 4.94
N ASP A 100 -7.31 -13.92 4.74
CA ASP A 100 -5.96 -14.12 5.25
C ASP A 100 -4.92 -13.82 4.15
N PHE A 101 -4.15 -12.75 4.33
CA PHE A 101 -3.01 -12.41 3.49
C PHE A 101 -1.70 -12.63 4.25
N GLY A 102 -0.73 -13.31 3.64
CA GLY A 102 0.64 -13.39 4.19
C GLY A 102 1.38 -12.05 4.09
N LEU A 103 0.96 -11.18 3.17
CA LEU A 103 1.54 -9.85 2.93
C LEU A 103 0.45 -8.84 2.54
N VAL A 104 0.46 -7.68 3.21
CA VAL A 104 -0.17 -6.44 2.71
C VAL A 104 0.95 -5.50 2.30
N TYR A 105 0.94 -5.08 1.03
CA TYR A 105 1.95 -4.17 0.50
C TYR A 105 1.42 -2.74 0.45
N GLU A 106 2.13 -1.84 1.14
CA GLU A 106 1.79 -0.41 1.24
C GLU A 106 2.64 0.43 0.30
N ARG A 107 1.99 1.17 -0.60
CA ARG A 107 2.64 2.24 -1.34
C ARG A 107 1.64 3.32 -1.73
N ALA A 108 1.87 4.50 -1.22
CA ALA A 108 1.06 5.70 -1.50
C ALA A 108 -0.45 5.57 -1.19
N PHE A 109 -0.87 4.51 -0.47
CA PHE A 109 -2.26 4.30 -0.09
C PHE A 109 -2.60 4.97 1.24
N LEU A 110 -1.82 4.71 2.32
CA LEU A 110 -2.03 5.35 3.62
C LEU A 110 -1.96 6.89 3.52
N CYS A 111 -0.99 7.42 2.78
CA CYS A 111 -0.84 8.85 2.59
C CYS A 111 -1.91 9.49 1.67
N ALA A 112 -2.66 8.67 0.94
CA ALA A 112 -3.83 9.12 0.17
C ALA A 112 -5.09 9.23 1.03
N LEU A 113 -5.13 8.55 2.18
CA LEU A 113 -6.26 8.56 3.11
C LEU A 113 -6.26 9.82 3.97
N PRO A 114 -7.43 10.44 4.21
CA PRO A 114 -7.55 11.49 5.21
C PRO A 114 -7.06 10.99 6.59
N PRO A 115 -6.39 11.83 7.40
CA PRO A 115 -5.89 11.42 8.73
C PRO A 115 -6.91 10.74 9.62
N ALA A 116 -8.20 11.11 9.53
CA ALA A 116 -9.29 10.49 10.28
C ALA A 116 -9.55 9.00 9.92
N ARG A 117 -8.96 8.48 8.82
CA ARG A 117 -9.11 7.07 8.41
C ARG A 117 -7.92 6.19 8.80
N ARG A 118 -6.89 6.76 9.45
CA ARG A 118 -5.66 6.03 9.80
C ARG A 118 -5.90 4.87 10.78
N GLU A 119 -6.77 5.08 11.77
CA GLU A 119 -7.15 4.02 12.72
C GLU A 119 -7.91 2.89 12.01
N ASP A 120 -8.87 3.22 11.14
CA ASP A 120 -9.60 2.23 10.34
C ASP A 120 -8.65 1.41 9.46
N TRP A 121 -7.66 2.08 8.84
CA TRP A 121 -6.64 1.43 8.03
C TRP A 121 -5.77 0.46 8.85
N ALA A 122 -5.28 0.89 10.02
CA ALA A 122 -4.47 0.05 10.89
C ALA A 122 -5.23 -1.19 11.38
N HIS A 123 -6.50 -1.00 11.81
CA HIS A 123 -7.39 -2.10 12.18
C HIS A 123 -7.65 -3.07 11.02
N ALA A 124 -7.88 -2.55 9.81
CA ALA A 124 -8.08 -3.39 8.63
C ALA A 124 -6.81 -4.20 8.31
N CYS A 125 -5.62 -3.60 8.35
CA CYS A 125 -4.36 -4.32 8.18
C CYS A 125 -4.18 -5.43 9.22
N ALA A 126 -4.48 -5.15 10.50
CA ALA A 126 -4.37 -6.13 11.57
C ALA A 126 -5.37 -7.30 11.41
N ARG A 127 -6.56 -7.03 10.89
CA ARG A 127 -7.60 -8.05 10.61
C ARG A 127 -7.24 -8.93 9.41
N LEU A 128 -6.65 -8.35 8.37
CA LEU A 128 -6.32 -9.04 7.12
C LEU A 128 -5.04 -9.88 7.20
N LEU A 129 -4.19 -9.65 8.22
CA LEU A 129 -2.91 -10.34 8.40
C LEU A 129 -3.01 -11.31 9.59
N PRO A 130 -2.86 -12.62 9.38
CA PRO A 130 -2.72 -13.58 10.48
C PRO A 130 -1.40 -13.36 11.22
N ALA A 131 -1.26 -13.99 12.39
CA ALA A 131 -0.01 -13.99 13.15
C ALA A 131 1.18 -14.38 12.25
N GLY A 132 2.26 -13.60 12.31
CA GLY A 132 3.42 -13.75 11.43
C GLY A 132 3.27 -13.13 10.04
N GLY A 133 2.06 -12.72 9.62
CA GLY A 133 1.81 -11.99 8.38
C GLY A 133 2.52 -10.63 8.38
N ARG A 134 2.77 -10.07 7.22
CA ARG A 134 3.60 -8.86 7.08
C ARG A 134 2.86 -7.72 6.40
N LEU A 135 3.03 -6.52 6.97
CA LEU A 135 2.76 -5.24 6.33
C LEU A 135 4.12 -4.67 5.91
N ALA A 136 4.36 -4.54 4.62
CA ALA A 136 5.63 -4.05 4.09
C ALA A 136 5.41 -3.01 3.01
N GLY A 137 6.25 -1.97 2.98
CA GLY A 137 6.11 -0.94 1.96
C GLY A 137 6.75 0.38 2.31
N TYR A 138 6.24 1.41 1.67
CA TYR A 138 6.76 2.77 1.74
C TYR A 138 5.83 3.65 2.54
N PHE A 139 6.37 4.31 3.55
CA PHE A 139 5.63 5.19 4.42
C PHE A 139 6.13 6.63 4.27
N PHE A 140 5.23 7.53 3.92
CA PHE A 140 5.50 8.96 3.82
C PHE A 140 5.45 9.59 5.21
N LEU A 141 6.62 9.74 5.84
CA LEU A 141 6.74 10.24 7.21
C LEU A 141 6.98 11.75 7.25
N GLY A 142 6.48 12.39 8.30
CA GLY A 142 6.67 13.82 8.51
C GLY A 142 5.58 14.42 9.40
N PRO A 143 5.67 15.71 9.72
CA PRO A 143 4.59 16.39 10.42
C PRO A 143 3.31 16.33 9.58
N THR A 144 2.18 16.08 10.23
CA THR A 144 0.89 16.04 9.55
C THR A 144 0.63 17.38 8.84
N ASN A 145 0.40 17.31 7.54
CA ASN A 145 0.03 18.44 6.71
C ASN A 145 -1.48 18.44 6.47
N ALA A 146 -2.06 19.65 6.42
CA ALA A 146 -3.50 19.82 6.16
C ALA A 146 -3.85 19.80 4.65
N ASP A 147 -2.85 20.04 3.80
CA ASP A 147 -3.02 20.29 2.36
C ASP A 147 -2.69 19.03 1.51
N GLY A 148 -2.91 17.82 2.08
CA GLY A 148 -2.76 16.57 1.32
C GLY A 148 -3.89 16.35 0.31
N PRO A 149 -3.98 15.20 -0.39
CA PRO A 149 -2.93 14.20 -0.45
C PRO A 149 -1.68 14.64 -1.23
N PRO A 150 -0.50 14.12 -0.91
CA PRO A 150 -0.24 13.11 0.12
C PRO A 150 -0.26 13.69 1.53
N PHE A 151 -0.82 12.95 2.49
CA PHE A 151 -0.81 13.29 3.92
C PHE A 151 0.34 12.58 4.62
N ALA A 152 1.36 13.33 5.03
CA ALA A 152 2.43 12.77 5.85
C ALA A 152 1.90 12.32 7.22
N ILE A 153 2.49 11.24 7.75
CA ILE A 153 2.19 10.77 9.11
C ILE A 153 3.42 10.94 10.01
N PRO A 154 3.28 11.52 11.23
CA PRO A 154 4.36 11.57 12.19
C PRO A 154 4.86 10.15 12.54
N PRO A 155 6.19 9.92 12.62
CA PRO A 155 6.74 8.60 12.94
C PRO A 155 6.18 7.99 14.22
N ASP A 156 5.99 8.80 15.27
CA ASP A 156 5.42 8.34 16.55
C ASP A 156 3.93 8.00 16.44
N GLU A 157 3.18 8.70 15.58
CA GLU A 157 1.77 8.37 15.32
C GLU A 157 1.65 7.04 14.56
N LEU A 158 2.45 6.82 13.50
CA LEU A 158 2.47 5.54 12.79
C LEU A 158 2.84 4.39 13.73
N LYS A 159 3.84 4.62 14.59
CA LYS A 159 4.25 3.64 15.59
C LYS A 159 3.11 3.33 16.56
N ALA A 160 2.44 4.34 17.10
CA ALA A 160 1.32 4.14 18.02
C ALA A 160 0.14 3.40 17.39
N LEU A 161 -0.14 3.65 16.11
CA LEU A 161 -1.20 2.95 15.36
C LEU A 161 -0.91 1.45 15.16
N LEU A 162 0.36 1.08 15.07
CA LEU A 162 0.75 -0.29 14.69
C LEU A 162 1.28 -1.12 15.87
N ASP A 163 1.85 -0.54 16.91
CA ASP A 163 2.59 -1.24 17.98
C ASP A 163 1.77 -2.31 18.73
N ASP A 164 0.47 -2.11 18.91
CA ASP A 164 -0.37 -3.08 19.61
C ASP A 164 -0.50 -4.40 18.83
N ALA A 165 -0.60 -4.30 17.49
CA ALA A 165 -0.83 -5.43 16.62
C ALA A 165 0.43 -5.94 15.90
N PHE A 166 1.46 -5.11 15.79
CA PHE A 166 2.63 -5.39 14.97
C PHE A 166 3.95 -5.16 15.69
N GLU A 167 4.99 -5.84 15.23
CA GLU A 167 6.39 -5.59 15.56
C GLU A 167 7.12 -5.07 14.32
N ARG A 168 7.84 -3.95 14.44
CA ARG A 168 8.63 -3.42 13.33
C ARG A 168 9.94 -4.18 13.17
N LEU A 169 10.10 -4.83 12.01
CA LEU A 169 11.30 -5.61 11.66
C LEU A 169 12.33 -4.82 10.88
N GLU A 170 11.89 -3.92 9.97
CA GLU A 170 12.77 -3.08 9.16
C GLU A 170 12.28 -1.63 9.19
N ASP A 171 13.26 -0.70 9.16
CA ASP A 171 13.03 0.73 8.99
C ASP A 171 14.29 1.38 8.39
N ARG A 172 14.22 1.80 7.13
CA ARG A 172 15.36 2.39 6.44
C ARG A 172 14.94 3.47 5.45
N PRO A 173 15.83 4.42 5.13
CA PRO A 173 15.60 5.39 4.05
C PRO A 173 15.35 4.68 2.72
N VAL A 174 14.58 5.32 1.85
CA VAL A 174 14.40 4.93 0.45
C VAL A 174 15.55 5.46 -0.37
N GLU A 175 16.14 4.64 -1.25
CA GLU A 175 17.30 5.07 -2.06
C GLU A 175 16.93 6.08 -3.15
N ALA A 176 15.75 5.93 -3.74
CA ALA A 176 15.25 6.80 -4.82
C ALA A 176 13.80 7.22 -4.56
N PRO A 177 13.56 8.12 -3.58
CA PRO A 177 12.21 8.57 -3.27
C PRO A 177 11.61 9.34 -4.45
N LEU A 178 10.29 9.21 -4.63
CA LEU A 178 9.59 10.04 -5.62
C LEU A 178 9.57 11.51 -5.18
N PRO A 179 9.69 12.46 -6.12
CA PRO A 179 9.71 13.89 -5.79
C PRO A 179 8.50 14.35 -4.96
N VAL A 180 7.34 13.73 -5.13
CA VAL A 180 6.11 14.06 -4.39
C VAL A 180 6.21 13.71 -2.89
N PHE A 181 7.06 12.75 -2.51
CA PHE A 181 7.28 12.33 -1.11
C PHE A 181 8.59 12.88 -0.51
N GLY A 182 9.50 13.39 -1.35
CA GLY A 182 10.80 13.90 -0.90
C GLY A 182 11.64 12.85 -0.16
N GLU A 183 12.58 13.32 0.65
CA GLU A 183 13.53 12.45 1.39
C GLU A 183 12.94 11.81 2.66
N THR A 184 11.67 12.04 2.95
CA THR A 184 11.03 11.55 4.17
C THR A 184 10.30 10.21 4.00
N GLU A 185 10.25 9.71 2.76
CA GLU A 185 9.72 8.37 2.47
C GLU A 185 10.65 7.30 3.05
N ARG A 186 10.08 6.31 3.74
CA ARG A 186 10.85 5.23 4.36
C ARG A 186 10.28 3.87 3.97
N TRP A 187 11.16 2.94 3.70
CA TRP A 187 10.81 1.52 3.62
C TRP A 187 10.69 0.95 5.02
N GLN A 188 9.55 0.32 5.32
CA GLN A 188 9.35 -0.38 6.59
C GLN A 188 8.72 -1.77 6.37
N VAL A 189 9.05 -2.69 7.27
CA VAL A 189 8.41 -4.01 7.38
C VAL A 189 7.95 -4.21 8.81
N TRP A 190 6.67 -4.54 8.95
CA TRP A 190 6.02 -4.83 10.22
C TRP A 190 5.46 -6.26 10.18
N GLN A 191 5.60 -7.00 11.25
CA GLN A 191 5.07 -8.36 11.39
C GLN A 191 3.92 -8.38 12.38
N ARG A 192 2.81 -9.01 12.00
CA ARG A 192 1.67 -9.23 12.89
C ARG A 192 2.09 -10.08 14.08
N ARG A 193 1.82 -9.59 15.29
CA ARG A 193 2.11 -10.34 16.53
C ARG A 193 1.20 -11.55 16.66
N ASP A 194 1.61 -12.52 17.47
CA ASP A 194 0.73 -13.61 17.87
C ASP A 194 -0.40 -13.05 18.76
N ASP A 195 -1.58 -13.60 18.59
CA ASP A 195 -2.69 -13.29 19.50
C ASP A 195 -2.37 -13.90 20.86
N THR A 196 -2.13 -13.04 21.87
CA THR A 196 -1.83 -13.44 23.25
C THR A 196 -3.10 -13.77 24.02
#